data_b0245b9021658c5114d92d57ec176319
#
_entry.id   b0245b9021658c5114d92d57ec176319
#
_cell.length_a   1.000
_cell.length_b   1.000
_cell.length_c   1.000
_cell.angle_alpha   90.00
_cell.angle_beta   90.00
_cell.angle_gamma   90.00
#
_symmetry.space_group_name_H-M   'P 1'
#
loop_
_entity.id
_entity.type
_entity.pdbx_description
1 polymer ?
#
loop_
_entity_poly.entity_id
_entity_poly.type
_entity_poly.pdbx_seq_one_letter_code
_entity_poly.pdbx_strand_id
1 'polypeptide(L)'
;FTAAATYKMTKQFGFTADFTYNTQRPNMSNFAPAEMPNVDKITIPLGRAGIYFNNDWISLTSLFSYIAKTNNNSTLNLINPNNDKDIKAAALSYDIETIGWTTDAVVKPFKGFDFHFLFTYQSPKYKKYETGVTFSDGTTSGINATGNIVTEIPKVLIELDPSYNITKDLKVWASFRYFSKTYANIKNAYYFNGRWETFGGINWNVNKHLSLSGTVINFLNQTGAKGSISGAELVDKENAAAYNGAWMAGSYIRPFTVEFAAKITF
;
A
#
# COMPACT_ATOMS: atom_id res chain seq x y z
N PHE A 1 2.46 8.47 21.71
CA PHE A 1 3.81 8.97 22.04
C PHE A 1 4.64 9.05 20.76
N THR A 2 5.32 10.17 20.55
CA THR A 2 6.28 10.36 19.46
C THR A 2 7.53 11.04 20.00
N ALA A 3 8.69 10.57 19.58
CA ALA A 3 9.98 11.19 19.82
C ALA A 3 10.75 11.26 18.51
N ALA A 4 11.46 12.36 18.26
CA ALA A 4 12.28 12.52 17.07
C ALA A 4 13.59 13.24 17.43
N ALA A 5 14.66 12.89 16.74
CA ALA A 5 15.97 13.50 16.87
C ALA A 5 16.60 13.72 15.49
N THR A 6 17.31 14.83 15.36
CA THR A 6 18.08 15.16 14.15
C THR A 6 19.47 15.60 14.57
N TYR A 7 20.49 14.99 13.99
CA TYR A 7 21.89 15.37 14.17
C TYR A 7 22.45 15.97 12.89
N LYS A 8 22.82 17.24 12.95
CA LYS A 8 23.45 17.97 11.83
C LYS A 8 24.94 17.73 11.82
N MET A 9 25.43 16.97 10.86
CA MET A 9 26.87 16.75 10.68
C MET A 9 27.52 17.92 9.92
N THR A 10 26.82 18.46 8.93
CA THR A 10 27.18 19.67 8.18
C THR A 10 25.97 20.57 8.02
N LYS A 11 26.14 21.72 7.34
CA LYS A 11 24.99 22.57 6.97
C LYS A 11 23.99 21.87 6.05
N GLN A 12 24.43 20.88 5.27
CA GLN A 12 23.66 20.23 4.22
C GLN A 12 23.31 18.79 4.53
N PHE A 13 24.09 18.10 5.37
CA PHE A 13 23.97 16.66 5.63
C PHE A 13 23.82 16.36 7.12
N GLY A 14 23.02 15.37 7.43
CA GLY A 14 22.86 14.87 8.78
C GLY A 14 22.08 13.55 8.86
N PHE A 15 21.83 13.16 10.09
CA PHE A 15 21.08 11.97 10.44
C PHE A 15 19.76 12.35 11.08
N THR A 16 18.73 11.54 10.86
CA THR A 16 17.43 11.70 11.51
C THR A 16 16.95 10.35 12.00
N ALA A 17 16.29 10.34 13.15
CA ALA A 17 15.61 9.17 13.67
C ALA A 17 14.32 9.61 14.36
N ASP A 18 13.29 8.79 14.25
CA ASP A 18 12.05 8.97 14.99
C ASP A 18 11.47 7.64 15.44
N PHE A 19 10.73 7.72 16.54
CA PHE A 19 9.97 6.61 17.08
C PHE A 19 8.57 7.09 17.44
N THR A 20 7.57 6.34 16.98
CA THR A 20 6.16 6.60 17.28
C THR A 20 5.54 5.33 17.87
N TYR A 21 4.81 5.49 18.95
CA TYR A 21 4.03 4.41 19.57
C TYR A 21 2.57 4.84 19.63
N ASN A 22 1.75 4.22 18.78
CA ASN A 22 0.32 4.44 18.73
C ASN A 22 -0.43 3.25 19.29
N THR A 23 -1.62 3.50 19.84
CA THR A 23 -2.56 2.47 20.26
C THR A 23 -3.93 2.75 19.69
N GLN A 24 -4.65 1.71 19.33
CA GLN A 24 -6.00 1.78 18.79
C GLN A 24 -6.88 0.76 19.53
N ARG A 25 -8.13 1.11 19.79
CA ARG A 25 -9.11 0.14 20.28
C ARG A 25 -9.50 -0.81 19.15
N PRO A 26 -9.67 -2.11 19.42
CA PRO A 26 -10.14 -3.04 18.41
C PRO A 26 -11.57 -2.68 17.97
N ASN A 27 -11.91 -3.04 16.74
CA ASN A 27 -13.27 -2.88 16.23
C ASN A 27 -14.12 -4.05 16.70
N MET A 28 -15.06 -3.79 17.56
CA MET A 28 -15.93 -4.83 18.15
C MET A 28 -16.86 -5.52 17.12
N SER A 29 -17.13 -4.89 15.97
CA SER A 29 -17.93 -5.51 14.90
C SER A 29 -17.25 -6.71 14.22
N ASN A 30 -15.95 -6.87 14.42
CA ASN A 30 -15.18 -7.99 13.86
C ASN A 30 -15.20 -9.26 14.73
N PHE A 31 -15.98 -9.26 15.81
CA PHE A 31 -16.05 -10.40 16.73
C PHE A 31 -17.39 -11.13 16.63
N ALA A 32 -17.34 -12.43 16.48
CA ALA A 32 -18.49 -13.27 16.77
C ALA A 32 -18.69 -13.36 18.30
N PRO A 33 -19.86 -13.03 18.85
CA PRO A 33 -20.07 -12.94 20.31
C PRO A 33 -19.72 -14.20 21.10
N ALA A 34 -19.81 -15.37 20.50
CA ALA A 34 -19.54 -16.66 21.15
C ALA A 34 -18.06 -17.07 21.16
N GLU A 35 -17.19 -16.41 20.38
CA GLU A 35 -15.81 -16.82 20.12
C GLU A 35 -14.83 -15.65 20.26
N MET A 36 -15.11 -14.69 21.14
CA MET A 36 -14.27 -13.51 21.30
C MET A 36 -12.84 -13.90 21.71
N PRO A 37 -11.84 -13.67 20.86
CA PRO A 37 -10.46 -13.75 21.29
C PRO A 37 -10.19 -12.63 22.29
N ASN A 38 -9.03 -12.68 22.91
CA ASN A 38 -8.55 -11.60 23.77
C ASN A 38 -8.69 -10.24 23.07
N VAL A 39 -9.42 -9.32 23.66
CA VAL A 39 -9.74 -8.01 23.10
C VAL A 39 -8.66 -6.98 23.49
N ASP A 40 -7.42 -7.34 23.34
CA ASP A 40 -6.31 -6.45 23.62
C ASP A 40 -6.29 -5.26 22.65
N LYS A 41 -5.78 -4.14 23.14
CA LYS A 41 -5.59 -2.96 22.28
C LYS A 41 -4.60 -3.28 21.17
N ILE A 42 -4.90 -2.79 19.98
CA ILE A 42 -3.97 -2.80 18.85
C ILE A 42 -2.83 -1.84 19.19
N THR A 43 -1.58 -2.28 19.05
CA THR A 43 -0.40 -1.42 19.22
C THR A 43 0.37 -1.29 17.91
N ILE A 44 0.88 -0.08 17.66
CA ILE A 44 1.57 0.25 16.41
C ILE A 44 2.87 1.00 16.73
N PRO A 45 3.94 0.29 17.15
CA PRO A 45 5.27 0.86 17.20
C PRO A 45 5.84 1.05 15.80
N LEU A 46 6.40 2.22 15.53
CA LEU A 46 7.11 2.59 14.31
C LEU A 46 8.45 3.22 14.70
N GLY A 47 9.54 2.68 14.20
CA GLY A 47 10.87 3.29 14.29
C GLY A 47 11.41 3.56 12.90
N ARG A 48 12.00 4.75 12.70
CA ARG A 48 12.70 5.12 11.46
C ARG A 48 14.05 5.74 11.79
N ALA A 49 15.04 5.46 10.95
CA ALA A 49 16.35 6.11 11.05
C ALA A 49 16.99 6.20 9.67
N GLY A 50 17.76 7.23 9.44
CA GLY A 50 18.46 7.40 8.17
C GLY A 50 19.16 8.73 8.05
N ILE A 51 19.33 9.16 6.81
CA ILE A 51 20.08 10.34 6.43
C ILE A 51 19.18 11.34 5.72
N TYR A 52 19.56 12.60 5.80
CA TYR A 52 19.06 13.66 4.92
C TYR A 52 20.21 14.43 4.31
N PHE A 53 19.97 14.95 3.12
CA PHE A 53 20.86 15.88 2.44
C PHE A 53 20.01 17.00 1.81
N ASN A 54 20.43 18.25 2.00
CA ASN A 54 19.70 19.39 1.50
C ASN A 54 20.66 20.51 1.08
N ASN A 55 20.50 20.97 -0.16
CA ASN A 55 21.17 22.15 -0.70
C ASN A 55 20.23 22.90 -1.64
N ASP A 56 20.75 23.87 -2.41
CA ASP A 56 19.92 24.76 -3.25
C ASP A 56 19.21 24.04 -4.39
N TRP A 57 19.66 22.86 -4.83
CA TRP A 57 19.13 22.14 -5.97
C TRP A 57 18.66 20.71 -5.69
N ILE A 58 18.96 20.14 -4.52
CA ILE A 58 18.47 18.81 -4.12
C ILE A 58 18.07 18.80 -2.65
N SER A 59 16.91 18.22 -2.36
CA SER A 59 16.48 17.80 -1.03
C SER A 59 16.26 16.30 -1.05
N LEU A 60 16.97 15.55 -0.20
CA LEU A 60 16.92 14.10 -0.14
C LEU A 60 16.76 13.63 1.30
N THR A 61 15.89 12.65 1.50
CA THR A 61 15.79 11.90 2.76
C THR A 61 15.77 10.41 2.42
N SER A 62 16.55 9.61 3.15
CA SER A 62 16.61 8.17 2.96
C SER A 62 16.55 7.48 4.30
N LEU A 63 15.46 6.72 4.55
CA LEU A 63 15.11 6.17 5.85
C LEU A 63 14.92 4.67 5.78
N PHE A 64 15.54 3.96 6.67
CA PHE A 64 15.17 2.62 7.07
C PHE A 64 14.01 2.70 8.08
N SER A 65 13.05 1.79 7.99
CA SER A 65 11.89 1.74 8.88
C SER A 65 11.58 0.32 9.34
N TYR A 66 11.13 0.24 10.58
CA TYR A 66 10.48 -0.95 11.14
C TYR A 66 9.14 -0.54 11.74
N ILE A 67 8.08 -1.20 11.31
CA ILE A 67 6.73 -1.03 11.86
C ILE A 67 6.15 -2.38 12.22
N ALA A 68 5.57 -2.48 13.39
CA ALA A 68 4.74 -3.60 13.78
C ALA A 68 3.30 -3.12 14.03
N LYS A 69 2.33 -3.98 13.80
CA LYS A 69 0.94 -3.78 14.19
C LYS A 69 0.48 -5.06 14.85
N THR A 70 0.27 -5.03 16.17
CA THR A 70 -0.06 -6.20 16.96
C THR A 70 -1.52 -6.22 17.37
N ASN A 71 -2.05 -7.41 17.65
CA ASN A 71 -3.43 -7.63 18.06
C ASN A 71 -4.48 -7.13 17.05
N ASN A 72 -4.18 -7.21 15.74
CA ASN A 72 -5.20 -6.96 14.72
C ASN A 72 -6.27 -8.04 14.83
N ASN A 73 -7.53 -7.64 14.65
CA ASN A 73 -8.66 -8.52 14.76
C ASN A 73 -9.41 -8.65 13.43
N SER A 74 -9.81 -9.86 13.10
CA SER A 74 -10.61 -10.17 11.92
C SER A 74 -11.50 -11.37 12.22
N THR A 75 -12.49 -11.60 11.38
CA THR A 75 -13.29 -12.81 11.36
C THR A 75 -13.14 -13.45 9.99
N LEU A 76 -12.93 -14.77 9.98
CA LEU A 76 -12.85 -15.57 8.77
C LEU A 76 -14.00 -16.56 8.73
N ASN A 77 -14.60 -16.74 7.58
CA ASN A 77 -15.59 -17.79 7.36
C ASN A 77 -14.86 -19.06 6.89
N LEU A 78 -14.82 -20.07 7.73
CA LEU A 78 -14.22 -21.37 7.44
C LEU A 78 -15.33 -22.36 7.04
N ILE A 79 -15.06 -23.11 5.99
CA ILE A 79 -16.00 -24.06 5.40
C ILE A 79 -15.68 -25.46 5.91
N ASN A 80 -16.72 -26.22 6.24
CA ASN A 80 -16.59 -27.63 6.61
C ASN A 80 -16.10 -28.43 5.39
N PRO A 81 -14.97 -29.13 5.46
CA PRO A 81 -14.45 -29.95 4.37
C PRO A 81 -15.41 -31.02 3.85
N ASN A 82 -16.34 -31.49 4.68
CA ASN A 82 -17.33 -32.50 4.31
C ASN A 82 -18.66 -31.90 3.82
N ASN A 83 -18.90 -30.62 4.04
CA ASN A 83 -20.16 -29.96 3.70
C ASN A 83 -19.94 -28.47 3.42
N ASP A 84 -19.87 -28.08 2.16
CA ASP A 84 -19.59 -26.71 1.71
C ASP A 84 -20.63 -25.67 2.14
N LYS A 85 -21.84 -26.13 2.57
CA LYS A 85 -22.90 -25.26 3.10
C LYS A 85 -22.77 -25.01 4.61
N ASP A 86 -21.97 -25.80 5.33
CA ASP A 86 -21.71 -25.61 6.76
C ASP A 86 -20.51 -24.69 6.94
N ILE A 87 -20.79 -23.43 7.26
CA ILE A 87 -19.80 -22.35 7.37
C ILE A 87 -19.79 -21.85 8.82
N LYS A 88 -18.62 -21.79 9.43
CA LYS A 88 -18.40 -21.19 10.75
C LYS A 88 -17.50 -19.98 10.70
N ALA A 89 -17.90 -18.94 11.40
CA ALA A 89 -17.06 -17.77 11.64
C ALA A 89 -15.98 -18.12 12.67
N ALA A 90 -14.72 -17.91 12.32
CA ALA A 90 -13.58 -18.05 13.22
C ALA A 90 -13.01 -16.68 13.55
N ALA A 91 -12.92 -16.35 14.81
CA ALA A 91 -12.24 -15.13 15.25
C ALA A 91 -10.72 -15.32 15.14
N LEU A 92 -10.03 -14.26 14.70
CA LEU A 92 -8.59 -14.24 14.49
C LEU A 92 -7.98 -13.00 15.12
N SER A 93 -6.96 -13.18 15.94
CA SER A 93 -6.05 -12.12 16.37
C SER A 93 -4.67 -12.36 15.73
N TYR A 94 -4.13 -11.37 15.04
CA TYR A 94 -2.88 -11.52 14.30
C TYR A 94 -2.02 -10.27 14.36
N ASP A 95 -0.74 -10.44 14.07
CA ASP A 95 0.24 -9.37 14.02
C ASP A 95 0.76 -9.19 12.59
N ILE A 96 1.22 -7.97 12.27
CA ILE A 96 1.92 -7.65 11.04
C ILE A 96 3.25 -7.00 11.41
N GLU A 97 4.32 -7.42 10.76
CA GLU A 97 5.62 -6.74 10.80
C GLU A 97 6.03 -6.31 9.41
N THR A 98 6.60 -5.11 9.32
CA THR A 98 7.11 -4.55 8.06
C THR A 98 8.49 -3.96 8.29
N ILE A 99 9.46 -4.43 7.51
CA ILE A 99 10.75 -3.78 7.33
C ILE A 99 10.67 -3.00 6.04
N GLY A 100 11.14 -1.76 6.05
CA GLY A 100 11.06 -0.89 4.90
C GLY A 100 12.29 0.00 4.73
N TRP A 101 12.42 0.53 3.52
CA TRP A 101 13.37 1.56 3.15
C TRP A 101 12.67 2.53 2.22
N THR A 102 12.71 3.82 2.53
CA THR A 102 12.15 4.87 1.68
C THR A 102 13.20 5.91 1.38
N THR A 103 13.37 6.24 0.12
CA THR A 103 14.17 7.37 -0.34
C THR A 103 13.24 8.33 -1.06
N ASP A 104 13.21 9.56 -0.60
CA ASP A 104 12.44 10.67 -1.14
C ASP A 104 13.41 11.77 -1.54
N ALA A 105 13.35 12.24 -2.78
CA ALA A 105 14.22 13.27 -3.29
C ALA A 105 13.48 14.24 -4.21
N VAL A 106 13.71 15.52 -4.00
CA VAL A 106 13.30 16.60 -4.91
C VAL A 106 14.55 17.24 -5.50
N VAL A 107 14.64 17.25 -6.81
CA VAL A 107 15.80 17.77 -7.57
C VAL A 107 15.37 18.93 -8.46
N LYS A 108 16.07 20.05 -8.37
CA LYS A 108 15.81 21.30 -9.12
C LYS A 108 17.08 21.75 -9.82
N PRO A 109 17.53 21.03 -10.89
CA PRO A 109 18.84 21.25 -11.50
C PRO A 109 18.96 22.58 -12.23
N PHE A 110 17.83 23.16 -12.67
CA PHE A 110 17.76 24.47 -13.33
C PHE A 110 16.38 25.10 -13.12
N LYS A 111 16.30 26.39 -13.38
CA LYS A 111 15.08 27.18 -13.18
C LYS A 111 13.89 26.63 -13.96
N GLY A 112 12.79 26.41 -13.25
CA GLY A 112 11.51 25.95 -13.81
C GLY A 112 11.37 24.44 -13.88
N PHE A 113 12.43 23.64 -13.70
CA PHE A 113 12.35 22.20 -13.68
C PHE A 113 12.37 21.67 -12.24
N ASP A 114 11.40 20.85 -11.90
CA ASP A 114 11.33 20.09 -10.66
C ASP A 114 11.20 18.59 -11.00
N PHE A 115 11.96 17.76 -10.32
CA PHE A 115 11.87 16.30 -10.42
C PHE A 115 11.75 15.72 -9.03
N HIS A 116 10.62 15.06 -8.74
CA HIS A 116 10.43 14.30 -7.53
C HIS A 116 10.68 12.82 -7.80
N PHE A 117 11.46 12.20 -6.95
CA PHE A 117 11.77 10.78 -6.95
C PHE A 117 11.39 10.18 -5.61
N LEU A 118 10.54 9.17 -5.63
CA LEU A 118 10.22 8.35 -4.46
C LEU A 118 10.54 6.89 -4.77
N PHE A 119 11.32 6.28 -3.92
CA PHE A 119 11.56 4.84 -3.89
C PHE A 119 11.16 4.29 -2.54
N THR A 120 10.32 3.25 -2.53
CA THR A 120 9.97 2.51 -1.32
C THR A 120 10.19 1.03 -1.55
N TYR A 121 10.97 0.42 -0.67
CA TYR A 121 11.00 -1.03 -0.48
C TYR A 121 10.33 -1.34 0.86
N GLN A 122 9.45 -2.35 0.88
CA GLN A 122 8.80 -2.81 2.10
C GLN A 122 8.51 -4.32 2.04
N SER A 123 8.61 -4.98 3.18
CA SER A 123 8.36 -6.41 3.30
C SER A 123 7.39 -6.69 4.45
N PRO A 124 6.08 -6.41 4.25
CA PRO A 124 5.05 -6.68 5.25
C PRO A 124 4.76 -8.17 5.33
N LYS A 125 4.78 -8.75 6.54
CA LYS A 125 4.51 -10.15 6.79
C LYS A 125 3.50 -10.32 7.92
N TYR A 126 2.61 -11.28 7.73
CA TYR A 126 1.75 -11.75 8.81
C TYR A 126 2.57 -12.47 9.88
N LYS A 127 2.26 -12.17 11.13
CA LYS A 127 2.74 -12.86 12.33
C LYS A 127 1.55 -13.38 13.12
N LYS A 128 1.66 -14.58 13.67
CA LYS A 128 0.57 -15.23 14.44
C LYS A 128 -0.75 -15.32 13.66
N TYR A 129 -0.72 -15.42 12.34
CA TYR A 129 -1.92 -15.51 11.52
C TYR A 129 -2.40 -16.97 11.47
N GLU A 130 -3.07 -17.40 12.52
CA GLU A 130 -3.54 -18.77 12.66
C GLU A 130 -4.86 -18.81 13.44
N THR A 131 -5.85 -19.55 12.91
CA THR A 131 -7.12 -19.83 13.59
C THR A 131 -7.77 -21.07 12.99
N GLY A 132 -8.72 -21.66 13.72
CA GLY A 132 -9.47 -22.81 13.24
C GLY A 132 -10.77 -23.00 14.03
N VAL A 133 -11.64 -23.84 13.49
CA VAL A 133 -12.93 -24.23 14.10
C VAL A 133 -13.13 -25.73 14.00
N THR A 134 -13.91 -26.27 14.93
CA THR A 134 -14.42 -27.62 14.88
C THR A 134 -15.91 -27.57 14.56
N PHE A 135 -16.35 -28.35 13.58
CA PHE A 135 -17.75 -28.46 13.17
C PHE A 135 -18.49 -29.50 14.03
N SER A 136 -19.81 -29.53 13.92
CA SER A 136 -20.67 -30.44 14.71
C SER A 136 -20.47 -31.92 14.39
N ASP A 137 -20.00 -32.22 13.17
CA ASP A 137 -19.64 -33.58 12.75
C ASP A 137 -18.24 -34.03 13.21
N GLY A 138 -17.54 -33.20 13.99
CA GLY A 138 -16.17 -33.42 14.44
C GLY A 138 -15.08 -33.03 13.46
N THR A 139 -15.43 -32.58 12.25
CA THR A 139 -14.47 -32.11 11.26
C THR A 139 -13.83 -30.79 11.72
N THR A 140 -12.56 -30.59 11.39
CA THR A 140 -11.84 -29.34 11.66
C THR A 140 -11.47 -28.63 10.37
N SER A 141 -11.55 -27.31 10.41
CA SER A 141 -11.04 -26.44 9.34
C SER A 141 -10.25 -25.30 9.97
N GLY A 142 -9.18 -24.86 9.31
CA GLY A 142 -8.33 -23.82 9.83
C GLY A 142 -7.45 -23.19 8.79
N ILE A 143 -6.81 -22.11 9.17
CA ILE A 143 -5.83 -21.40 8.33
C ILE A 143 -4.59 -21.11 9.17
N ASN A 144 -3.42 -21.30 8.55
CA ASN A 144 -2.17 -20.73 9.01
C ASN A 144 -1.53 -19.96 7.83
N ALA A 145 -1.40 -18.66 7.98
CA ALA A 145 -0.73 -17.77 7.01
C ALA A 145 0.44 -17.02 7.65
N THR A 146 0.89 -17.48 8.82
CA THR A 146 2.08 -16.93 9.49
C THR A 146 3.29 -16.98 8.55
N GLY A 147 3.97 -15.83 8.39
CA GLY A 147 5.11 -15.68 7.49
C GLY A 147 4.75 -15.26 6.06
N ASN A 148 3.49 -15.36 5.65
CA ASN A 148 3.04 -14.91 4.35
C ASN A 148 3.14 -13.38 4.24
N ILE A 149 3.33 -12.91 3.00
CA ILE A 149 3.32 -11.47 2.67
C ILE A 149 1.87 -10.97 2.77
N VAL A 150 1.70 -9.81 3.35
CA VAL A 150 0.40 -9.13 3.45
C VAL A 150 -0.11 -8.82 2.03
N THR A 151 -1.40 -9.07 1.81
CA THR A 151 -2.06 -8.87 0.51
C THR A 151 -2.10 -7.41 0.11
N GLU A 152 -2.18 -7.15 -1.19
CA GLU A 152 -2.38 -5.85 -1.83
C GLU A 152 -1.23 -4.84 -1.65
N ILE A 153 -0.19 -5.17 -0.91
CA ILE A 153 0.95 -4.29 -0.66
C ILE A 153 2.12 -4.67 -1.58
N PRO A 154 2.54 -3.79 -2.49
CA PRO A 154 3.72 -4.02 -3.32
C PRO A 154 4.98 -3.94 -2.47
N LYS A 155 5.97 -4.82 -2.75
CA LYS A 155 7.27 -4.74 -2.07
C LYS A 155 8.12 -3.57 -2.55
N VAL A 156 7.97 -3.19 -3.80
CA VAL A 156 8.68 -2.06 -4.40
C VAL A 156 7.67 -1.11 -5.01
N LEU A 157 7.79 0.16 -4.68
CA LEU A 157 7.09 1.28 -5.28
C LEU A 157 8.14 2.29 -5.74
N ILE A 158 7.99 2.79 -6.97
CA ILE A 158 8.82 3.88 -7.52
C ILE A 158 7.87 4.93 -8.06
N GLU A 159 8.11 6.21 -7.71
CA GLU A 159 7.44 7.34 -8.32
C GLU A 159 8.49 8.27 -8.94
N LEU A 160 8.23 8.71 -10.17
CA LEU A 160 9.04 9.64 -10.93
C LEU A 160 8.12 10.74 -11.43
N ASP A 161 8.24 11.94 -10.87
CA ASP A 161 7.33 13.05 -11.14
C ASP A 161 8.11 14.26 -11.70
N PRO A 162 8.52 14.25 -13.00
CA PRO A 162 9.09 15.43 -13.64
C PRO A 162 8.03 16.49 -13.90
N SER A 163 8.38 17.74 -13.69
CA SER A 163 7.55 18.88 -14.08
C SER A 163 8.38 20.06 -14.53
N TYR A 164 7.84 20.85 -15.45
CA TYR A 164 8.51 22.01 -15.99
C TYR A 164 7.56 23.21 -16.16
N ASN A 165 7.96 24.32 -15.62
CA ASN A 165 7.29 25.60 -15.81
C ASN A 165 7.80 26.24 -17.11
N ILE A 166 7.08 26.08 -18.21
CA ILE A 166 7.42 26.67 -19.51
C ILE A 166 7.41 28.20 -19.39
N THR A 167 6.40 28.71 -18.69
CA THR A 167 6.29 30.13 -18.29
C THR A 167 5.86 30.17 -16.80
N LYS A 168 5.75 31.39 -16.24
CA LYS A 168 5.18 31.57 -14.90
C LYS A 168 3.73 31.08 -14.78
N ASP A 169 3.01 31.00 -15.88
CA ASP A 169 1.58 30.70 -15.95
C ASP A 169 1.29 29.32 -16.59
N LEU A 170 2.28 28.68 -17.20
CA LEU A 170 2.12 27.40 -17.90
C LEU A 170 3.10 26.37 -17.39
N LYS A 171 2.55 25.27 -16.83
CA LYS A 171 3.29 24.12 -16.30
C LYS A 171 2.88 22.86 -17.04
N VAL A 172 3.86 22.04 -17.42
CA VAL A 172 3.68 20.67 -17.87
C VAL A 172 4.24 19.71 -16.81
N TRP A 173 3.65 18.53 -16.70
CA TRP A 173 4.08 17.54 -15.73
C TRP A 173 3.76 16.12 -16.20
N ALA A 174 4.51 15.15 -15.69
CA ALA A 174 4.21 13.74 -15.82
C ALA A 174 4.45 13.03 -14.49
N SER A 175 3.83 11.88 -14.30
CA SER A 175 4.01 11.00 -13.14
C SER A 175 4.03 9.55 -13.63
N PHE A 176 5.08 8.84 -13.26
CA PHE A 176 5.26 7.42 -13.54
C PHE A 176 5.32 6.68 -12.21
N ARG A 177 4.38 5.78 -11.96
CA ARG A 177 4.29 5.01 -10.73
C ARG A 177 4.44 3.53 -11.02
N TYR A 178 5.51 2.93 -10.54
CA TYR A 178 5.72 1.49 -10.61
C TYR A 178 5.30 0.83 -9.31
N PHE A 179 4.49 -0.19 -9.42
CA PHE A 179 4.12 -1.09 -8.32
C PHE A 179 4.62 -2.48 -8.68
N SER A 180 5.43 -3.08 -7.81
CA SER A 180 5.83 -4.48 -8.00
C SER A 180 4.65 -5.43 -7.80
N LYS A 181 4.87 -6.71 -8.04
CA LYS A 181 3.91 -7.79 -7.78
C LYS A 181 3.26 -7.65 -6.40
N THR A 182 1.92 -7.81 -6.34
CA THR A 182 1.13 -7.86 -5.10
C THR A 182 0.41 -9.19 -4.99
N TYR A 183 0.37 -9.78 -3.79
CA TYR A 183 -0.44 -10.97 -3.56
C TYR A 183 -1.91 -10.59 -3.42
N ALA A 184 -2.77 -11.40 -4.04
CA ALA A 184 -4.20 -11.17 -4.13
C ALA A 184 -5.00 -11.96 -3.11
N ASN A 185 -4.38 -12.94 -2.42
CA ASN A 185 -5.01 -13.71 -1.36
C ASN A 185 -4.05 -13.99 -0.20
N ILE A 186 -4.61 -14.30 0.97
CA ILE A 186 -3.91 -14.45 2.25
C ILE A 186 -2.87 -15.60 2.20
N LYS A 187 -3.16 -16.67 1.47
CA LYS A 187 -2.26 -17.83 1.32
C LYS A 187 -1.11 -17.59 0.33
N ASN A 188 -1.05 -16.39 -0.29
CA ASN A 188 -0.08 -16.04 -1.33
C ASN A 188 -0.05 -16.99 -2.53
N ALA A 189 -1.18 -17.63 -2.83
CA ALA A 189 -1.34 -18.52 -3.98
C ALA A 189 -1.54 -17.72 -5.28
N TYR A 190 -2.25 -16.59 -5.21
CA TYR A 190 -2.53 -15.72 -6.34
C TYR A 190 -1.85 -14.38 -6.19
N TYR A 191 -1.48 -13.78 -7.32
CA TYR A 191 -0.86 -12.48 -7.37
C TYR A 191 -1.20 -11.73 -8.66
N PHE A 192 -1.11 -10.42 -8.60
CA PHE A 192 -1.08 -9.56 -9.77
C PHE A 192 0.36 -9.17 -10.08
N ASN A 193 0.72 -9.20 -11.35
CA ASN A 193 2.05 -8.79 -11.81
C ASN A 193 2.32 -7.31 -11.53
N GLY A 194 3.59 -6.95 -11.50
CA GLY A 194 4.00 -5.55 -11.41
C GLY A 194 3.48 -4.75 -12.60
N ARG A 195 3.18 -3.47 -12.35
CA ARG A 195 2.59 -2.58 -13.33
C ARG A 195 3.09 -1.15 -13.20
N TRP A 196 2.97 -0.41 -14.25
CA TRP A 196 3.09 1.05 -14.26
C TRP A 196 1.71 1.68 -14.30
N GLU A 197 1.54 2.75 -13.54
CA GLU A 197 0.42 3.68 -13.67
C GLU A 197 1.00 5.03 -14.07
N THR A 198 0.48 5.65 -15.13
CA THR A 198 1.09 6.86 -15.71
C THR A 198 0.07 7.97 -15.85
N PHE A 199 0.51 9.18 -15.50
CA PHE A 199 -0.29 10.38 -15.54
C PHE A 199 0.53 11.50 -16.16
N GLY A 200 -0.13 12.42 -16.83
CA GLY A 200 0.54 13.61 -17.35
C GLY A 200 -0.44 14.72 -17.60
N GLY A 201 0.03 15.93 -17.66
CA GLY A 201 -0.90 17.03 -17.88
C GLY A 201 -0.25 18.38 -18.05
N ILE A 202 -1.12 19.34 -18.33
CA ILE A 202 -0.81 20.75 -18.51
C ILE A 202 -1.71 21.55 -17.57
N ASN A 203 -1.13 22.51 -16.87
CA ASN A 203 -1.84 23.51 -16.08
C ASN A 203 -1.51 24.89 -16.64
N TRP A 204 -2.52 25.66 -17.01
CA TRP A 204 -2.39 26.98 -17.58
C TRP A 204 -3.26 28.01 -16.87
N ASN A 205 -2.63 28.98 -16.23
CA ASN A 205 -3.29 30.18 -15.69
C ASN A 205 -3.40 31.21 -16.81
N VAL A 206 -4.53 31.19 -17.53
CA VAL A 206 -4.77 32.08 -18.67
C VAL A 206 -4.74 33.55 -18.22
N ASN A 207 -5.35 33.82 -17.07
CA ASN A 207 -5.33 35.11 -16.39
C ASN A 207 -5.72 34.92 -14.91
N LYS A 208 -5.87 36.04 -14.15
CA LYS A 208 -6.24 36.01 -12.72
C LYS A 208 -7.62 35.39 -12.43
N HIS A 209 -8.46 35.25 -13.43
CA HIS A 209 -9.83 34.73 -13.28
C HIS A 209 -10.04 33.34 -13.90
N LEU A 210 -9.16 32.88 -14.79
CA LEU A 210 -9.33 31.64 -15.52
C LEU A 210 -8.07 30.79 -15.47
N SER A 211 -8.20 29.58 -14.97
CA SER A 211 -7.19 28.52 -15.07
C SER A 211 -7.77 27.31 -15.80
N LEU A 212 -7.00 26.74 -16.72
CA LEU A 212 -7.33 25.55 -17.48
C LEU A 212 -6.36 24.43 -17.12
N SER A 213 -6.86 23.19 -17.08
CA SER A 213 -6.02 22.01 -16.95
C SER A 213 -6.49 20.89 -17.88
N GLY A 214 -5.52 20.20 -18.46
CA GLY A 214 -5.72 18.96 -19.20
C GLY A 214 -4.89 17.86 -18.54
N THR A 215 -5.49 16.71 -18.28
CA THR A 215 -4.83 15.55 -17.66
C THR A 215 -5.07 14.31 -18.51
N VAL A 216 -4.02 13.54 -18.73
CA VAL A 216 -4.10 12.21 -19.35
C VAL A 216 -3.74 11.19 -18.28
N ILE A 217 -4.63 10.22 -18.09
CA ILE A 217 -4.47 9.11 -17.15
C ILE A 217 -4.15 7.87 -17.95
N ASN A 218 -3.16 7.11 -17.48
CA ASN A 218 -2.68 5.90 -18.13
C ASN A 218 -2.26 6.16 -19.59
N PHE A 219 -1.41 7.17 -19.82
CA PHE A 219 -1.03 7.59 -21.17
C PHE A 219 -0.18 6.53 -21.91
N LEU A 220 0.45 5.58 -21.21
CA LEU A 220 1.08 4.41 -21.82
C LEU A 220 0.09 3.28 -22.16
N ASN A 221 -1.20 3.49 -21.90
CA ASN A 221 -2.28 2.52 -22.14
C ASN A 221 -1.97 1.12 -21.60
N GLN A 222 -1.41 1.05 -20.40
CA GLN A 222 -1.08 -0.18 -19.71
C GLN A 222 -2.36 -0.90 -19.30
N THR A 223 -2.35 -2.21 -19.38
CA THR A 223 -3.37 -3.07 -18.78
C THR A 223 -2.83 -3.62 -17.47
N GLY A 224 -3.70 -3.88 -16.50
CA GLY A 224 -3.31 -4.47 -15.22
C GLY A 224 -4.47 -4.62 -14.27
N ALA A 225 -4.29 -5.49 -13.29
CA ALA A 225 -5.23 -5.73 -12.21
C ALA A 225 -4.55 -5.50 -10.85
N LYS A 226 -5.36 -5.20 -9.85
CA LYS A 226 -4.96 -4.92 -8.47
C LYS A 226 -6.06 -5.33 -7.49
N GLY A 227 -5.74 -5.27 -6.20
CA GLY A 227 -6.68 -5.58 -5.13
C GLY A 227 -6.60 -7.03 -4.68
N SER A 228 -7.66 -7.51 -4.04
CA SER A 228 -7.85 -8.89 -3.63
C SER A 228 -8.71 -9.65 -4.62
N ILE A 229 -8.67 -10.97 -4.56
CA ILE A 229 -9.52 -11.86 -5.34
C ILE A 229 -10.65 -12.36 -4.45
N SER A 230 -11.89 -12.07 -4.85
CA SER A 230 -13.09 -12.54 -4.14
C SER A 230 -13.37 -14.01 -4.43
N GLY A 231 -13.73 -14.79 -3.40
CA GLY A 231 -14.06 -16.21 -3.51
C GLY A 231 -12.86 -17.16 -3.53
N ALA A 232 -11.64 -16.64 -3.38
CA ALA A 232 -10.42 -17.45 -3.35
C ALA A 232 -9.43 -16.98 -2.24
N GLU A 233 -9.94 -16.33 -1.21
CA GLU A 233 -9.16 -15.70 -0.14
C GLU A 233 -8.28 -16.72 0.60
N LEU A 234 -8.80 -17.92 0.81
CA LEU A 234 -8.19 -18.99 1.60
C LEU A 234 -7.56 -20.11 0.75
N VAL A 235 -7.64 -20.03 -0.57
CA VAL A 235 -7.06 -21.04 -1.47
C VAL A 235 -5.54 -21.03 -1.35
N ASP A 236 -4.95 -22.18 -1.06
CA ASP A 236 -3.51 -22.37 -0.99
C ASP A 236 -2.88 -22.70 -2.35
N LYS A 237 -1.55 -22.78 -2.39
CA LYS A 237 -0.81 -23.03 -3.63
C LYS A 237 -1.06 -24.41 -4.23
N GLU A 238 -1.35 -25.41 -3.41
CA GLU A 238 -1.56 -26.79 -3.83
C GLU A 238 -2.89 -26.91 -4.56
N ASN A 239 -3.90 -26.18 -4.11
CA ASN A 239 -5.24 -26.17 -4.68
C ASN A 239 -5.44 -25.08 -5.75
N ALA A 240 -4.48 -24.16 -5.94
CA ALA A 240 -4.61 -23.06 -6.89
C ALA A 240 -4.87 -23.51 -8.34
N ALA A 241 -4.32 -24.63 -8.76
CA ALA A 241 -4.49 -25.17 -10.11
C ALA A 241 -5.96 -25.57 -10.43
N ALA A 242 -6.73 -25.96 -9.42
CA ALA A 242 -8.15 -26.31 -9.59
C ALA A 242 -9.03 -25.11 -10.04
N TYR A 243 -8.54 -23.90 -9.84
CA TYR A 243 -9.21 -22.66 -10.22
C TYR A 243 -8.73 -22.10 -11.57
N ASN A 244 -7.92 -22.84 -12.33
CA ASN A 244 -7.47 -22.44 -13.65
C ASN A 244 -8.69 -22.26 -14.57
N GLY A 245 -8.81 -21.06 -15.18
CA GLY A 245 -9.93 -20.69 -16.02
C GLY A 245 -11.20 -20.27 -15.28
N ALA A 246 -11.21 -20.28 -13.95
CA ALA A 246 -12.32 -19.77 -13.17
C ALA A 246 -12.40 -18.23 -13.25
N TRP A 247 -13.61 -17.69 -13.27
CA TRP A 247 -13.84 -16.26 -13.17
C TRP A 247 -13.68 -15.82 -11.71
N MET A 248 -12.82 -14.81 -11.50
CA MET A 248 -12.59 -14.22 -10.19
C MET A 248 -12.79 -12.71 -10.26
N ALA A 249 -13.44 -12.14 -9.25
CA ALA A 249 -13.60 -10.70 -9.16
C ALA A 249 -12.27 -10.03 -8.71
N GLY A 250 -11.90 -8.96 -9.39
CA GLY A 250 -10.73 -8.14 -9.09
C GLY A 250 -10.95 -6.72 -9.59
N SER A 251 -10.05 -5.81 -9.24
CA SER A 251 -10.06 -4.43 -9.71
C SER A 251 -9.04 -4.24 -10.83
N TYR A 252 -9.39 -3.45 -11.83
CA TYR A 252 -8.48 -3.08 -12.91
C TYR A 252 -7.93 -1.68 -12.70
N ILE A 253 -6.77 -1.40 -13.29
CA ILE A 253 -6.27 -0.04 -13.38
C ILE A 253 -7.16 0.76 -14.34
N ARG A 254 -7.22 2.07 -14.11
CA ARG A 254 -8.02 2.96 -14.97
C ARG A 254 -7.51 2.91 -16.41
N PRO A 255 -8.37 2.77 -17.43
CA PRO A 255 -7.95 2.80 -18.83
C PRO A 255 -7.43 4.18 -19.22
N PHE A 256 -6.85 4.30 -20.43
CA PHE A 256 -6.50 5.59 -21.01
C PHE A 256 -7.70 6.54 -20.95
N THR A 257 -7.51 7.66 -20.30
CA THR A 257 -8.56 8.66 -20.07
C THR A 257 -8.00 10.05 -20.20
N VAL A 258 -8.74 10.94 -20.83
CA VAL A 258 -8.42 12.37 -20.92
C VAL A 258 -9.46 13.16 -20.14
N GLU A 259 -9.00 14.09 -19.32
CA GLU A 259 -9.84 14.96 -18.51
C GLU A 259 -9.47 16.42 -18.76
N PHE A 260 -10.46 17.28 -18.86
CA PHE A 260 -10.28 18.73 -18.93
C PHE A 260 -11.04 19.41 -17.79
N ALA A 261 -10.43 20.42 -17.20
CA ALA A 261 -11.07 21.23 -16.19
C ALA A 261 -10.78 22.73 -16.43
N ALA A 262 -11.78 23.55 -16.11
CA ALA A 262 -11.68 25.00 -16.07
C ALA A 262 -12.09 25.50 -14.69
N LYS A 263 -11.25 26.34 -14.08
CA LYS A 263 -11.54 27.04 -12.80
C LYS A 263 -11.71 28.52 -13.10
N ILE A 264 -12.90 29.04 -12.72
CA ILE A 264 -13.22 30.47 -12.80
C ILE A 264 -13.25 31.02 -11.38
N THR A 265 -12.54 32.11 -11.15
CA THR A 265 -12.51 32.82 -9.87
C THR A 265 -13.07 34.25 -10.10
N PHE A 266 -14.10 34.61 -9.34
CA PHE A 266 -14.77 35.92 -9.41
C PHE A 266 -14.15 36.94 -8.46
#